data_993ace0933bd65a1833abacca40c4502
#
_entry.id   993ace0933bd65a1833abacca40c4502
#
_cell.length_a   1.000
_cell.length_b   1.000
_cell.length_c   1.000
_cell.angle_alpha   90.00
_cell.angle_beta   90.00
_cell.angle_gamma   90.00
#
_symmetry.space_group_name_H-M   'P 1'
#
loop_
_entity.id
_entity.type
_entity.pdbx_description
1 polymer ?
#
loop_
_entity_poly.entity_id
_entity_poly.type
_entity_poly.pdbx_seq_one_letter_code
_entity_poly.pdbx_strand_id
1 'polypeptide(L)'
;YNPNARILIIEKEKKVGKHASGRNSGVLHSGIYYDPNTIKGRVCNQGSKEMLEYCKANNLPYVKRGKTIISRNDDDISLLYHRAKVYGIKAEMIDKKQLYDIEPCCHTVTDKSLYLSDVYVIDPLSILNSIRHSFMLNGGEIHFNNKVISADPCNSTLETEFHKYKYSYCINAAGQYADQVAHLFSVGHEYTMIPFKGVYYKLIERPDMFCNGLIYPVPDLNLPFLGLHTLKSIRGDTFIGPTALP
;
A
#
# COMPACT_ATOMS: atom_id res chain seq x y z
N TYR A 1 -12.00 -21.31 9.23
CA TYR A 1 -10.71 -21.93 8.90
C TYR A 1 -10.92 -23.39 8.54
N ASN A 2 -10.51 -23.81 7.34
CA ASN A 2 -10.55 -25.23 6.91
C ASN A 2 -9.13 -25.65 6.51
N PRO A 3 -8.41 -26.38 7.37
CA PRO A 3 -7.02 -26.79 7.12
C PRO A 3 -6.88 -27.79 5.97
N ASN A 4 -7.98 -28.44 5.57
CA ASN A 4 -8.02 -29.44 4.47
C ASN A 4 -8.46 -28.83 3.14
N ALA A 5 -8.66 -27.52 3.06
CA ALA A 5 -9.07 -26.86 1.83
C ALA A 5 -7.93 -26.94 0.79
N ARG A 6 -8.22 -27.43 -0.40
CA ARG A 6 -7.33 -27.32 -1.55
C ARG A 6 -7.52 -25.93 -2.15
N ILE A 7 -6.45 -25.15 -2.21
CA ILE A 7 -6.49 -23.76 -2.66
C ILE A 7 -5.65 -23.61 -3.92
N LEU A 8 -6.28 -23.09 -4.98
CA LEU A 8 -5.63 -22.73 -6.22
C LEU A 8 -5.76 -21.23 -6.46
N ILE A 9 -4.65 -20.56 -6.74
CA ILE A 9 -4.63 -19.18 -7.25
C ILE A 9 -4.46 -19.23 -8.76
N ILE A 10 -5.34 -18.55 -9.49
CA ILE A 10 -5.27 -18.39 -10.94
C ILE A 10 -4.78 -16.95 -11.22
N GLU A 11 -3.63 -16.81 -11.84
CA GLU A 11 -2.99 -15.53 -12.13
C GLU A 11 -2.78 -15.35 -13.64
N LYS A 12 -3.29 -14.25 -14.18
CA LYS A 12 -3.15 -13.95 -15.63
C LYS A 12 -1.73 -13.62 -16.06
N GLU A 13 -0.93 -13.10 -15.14
CA GLU A 13 0.45 -12.73 -15.41
C GLU A 13 1.41 -13.92 -15.27
N LYS A 14 2.61 -13.77 -15.83
CA LYS A 14 3.66 -14.81 -15.75
C LYS A 14 4.33 -14.93 -14.37
N LYS A 15 4.08 -13.98 -13.47
CA LYS A 15 4.63 -13.97 -12.11
C LYS A 15 3.84 -13.01 -11.21
N VAL A 16 3.96 -13.18 -9.91
CA VAL A 16 3.38 -12.30 -8.90
C VAL A 16 3.90 -10.85 -8.99
N GLY A 17 3.14 -9.90 -8.49
CA GLY A 17 3.56 -8.51 -8.30
C GLY A 17 3.63 -7.67 -9.56
N LYS A 18 2.95 -8.05 -10.63
CA LYS A 18 2.93 -7.28 -11.89
C LYS A 18 2.04 -6.02 -11.83
N HIS A 19 1.14 -5.98 -10.87
CA HIS A 19 0.20 -4.87 -10.65
C HIS A 19 0.47 -4.16 -9.30
N ALA A 20 -0.56 -3.62 -8.64
CA ALA A 20 -0.46 -2.78 -7.46
C ALA A 20 0.41 -3.37 -6.33
N SER A 21 0.37 -4.68 -6.10
CA SER A 21 1.16 -5.34 -5.06
C SER A 21 2.67 -5.25 -5.26
N GLY A 22 3.13 -5.11 -6.50
CA GLY A 22 4.56 -4.92 -6.82
C GLY A 22 4.90 -3.52 -7.33
N ARG A 23 3.93 -2.60 -7.38
CA ARG A 23 4.06 -1.23 -7.88
C ARG A 23 3.50 -0.23 -6.88
N ASN A 24 4.06 -0.23 -5.68
CA ASN A 24 3.70 0.70 -4.62
C ASN A 24 4.96 1.27 -3.96
N SER A 25 4.79 2.26 -3.09
CA SER A 25 5.89 2.97 -2.44
C SER A 25 6.68 2.13 -1.42
N GLY A 26 6.13 1.02 -0.96
CA GLY A 26 6.69 0.23 0.13
C GLY A 26 6.59 0.88 1.51
N VAL A 27 5.91 2.01 1.64
CA VAL A 27 5.74 2.71 2.91
C VAL A 27 4.68 1.99 3.75
N LEU A 28 5.02 1.61 4.97
CA LEU A 28 4.07 1.15 5.97
C LEU A 28 3.35 2.36 6.59
N HIS A 29 2.20 2.69 6.01
CA HIS A 29 1.40 3.84 6.44
C HIS A 29 0.77 3.59 7.81
N SER A 30 0.92 4.56 8.72
CA SER A 30 0.37 4.49 10.09
C SER A 30 -1.16 4.60 10.18
N GLY A 31 -1.84 4.99 9.10
CA GLY A 31 -3.29 5.23 9.11
C GLY A 31 -3.72 6.63 9.53
N ILE A 32 -2.79 7.51 9.90
CA ILE A 32 -3.06 8.85 10.47
C ILE A 32 -4.00 9.74 9.64
N TYR A 33 -4.03 9.55 8.32
CA TYR A 33 -4.90 10.34 7.43
C TYR A 33 -6.36 9.87 7.42
N TYR A 34 -6.64 8.66 7.93
CA TYR A 34 -7.99 8.09 7.91
C TYR A 34 -8.70 8.35 9.23
N ASP A 35 -10.03 8.46 9.16
CA ASP A 35 -10.86 8.54 10.37
C ASP A 35 -10.75 7.21 11.15
N PRO A 36 -10.45 7.27 12.47
CA PRO A 36 -10.35 6.08 13.32
C PRO A 36 -11.61 5.21 13.38
N ASN A 37 -12.77 5.80 13.13
CA ASN A 37 -14.04 5.11 13.14
C ASN A 37 -14.28 4.27 11.88
N THR A 38 -13.48 4.47 10.83
CA THR A 38 -13.60 3.71 9.59
C THR A 38 -12.84 2.38 9.66
N ILE A 39 -13.33 1.38 8.92
CA ILE A 39 -12.64 0.10 8.74
C ILE A 39 -11.23 0.33 8.18
N LYS A 40 -11.11 1.21 7.16
CA LYS A 40 -9.84 1.55 6.52
C LYS A 40 -8.82 2.10 7.51
N GLY A 41 -9.24 2.99 8.41
CA GLY A 41 -8.37 3.56 9.44
C GLY A 41 -7.84 2.49 10.40
N ARG A 42 -8.72 1.67 10.93
CA ARG A 42 -8.36 0.61 11.87
C ARG A 42 -7.45 -0.44 11.24
N VAL A 43 -7.82 -0.95 10.06
CA VAL A 43 -7.04 -1.97 9.35
C VAL A 43 -5.68 -1.45 8.90
N CYS A 44 -5.59 -0.19 8.46
CA CYS A 44 -4.31 0.39 8.04
C CYS A 44 -3.32 0.49 9.22
N ASN A 45 -3.77 0.97 10.38
CA ASN A 45 -2.92 1.10 11.56
C ASN A 45 -2.45 -0.26 12.08
N GLN A 46 -3.36 -1.21 12.23
CA GLN A 46 -3.04 -2.56 12.72
C GLN A 46 -2.18 -3.30 11.70
N GLY A 47 -2.55 -3.28 10.42
CA GLY A 47 -1.85 -3.99 9.36
C GLY A 47 -0.41 -3.49 9.14
N SER A 48 -0.13 -2.20 9.39
CA SER A 48 1.26 -1.72 9.31
C SER A 48 2.16 -2.31 10.39
N LYS A 49 1.62 -2.51 11.61
CA LYS A 49 2.34 -3.15 12.73
C LYS A 49 2.57 -4.63 12.44
N GLU A 50 1.52 -5.34 12.05
CA GLU A 50 1.58 -6.76 11.71
C GLU A 50 2.53 -7.04 10.54
N MET A 51 2.53 -6.18 9.53
CA MET A 51 3.44 -6.31 8.40
C MET A 51 4.91 -6.10 8.80
N LEU A 52 5.19 -5.16 9.72
CA LEU A 52 6.53 -4.98 10.26
C LEU A 52 6.99 -6.22 11.05
N GLU A 53 6.12 -6.78 11.89
CA GLU A 53 6.43 -8.02 12.63
C GLU A 53 6.61 -9.21 11.67
N TYR A 54 5.81 -9.31 10.61
CA TYR A 54 6.00 -10.30 9.56
C TYR A 54 7.38 -10.17 8.89
N CYS A 55 7.81 -8.94 8.56
CA CYS A 55 9.15 -8.71 8.00
C CYS A 55 10.25 -9.17 8.96
N LYS A 56 10.15 -8.84 10.26
CA LYS A 56 11.11 -9.26 11.28
C LYS A 56 11.17 -10.78 11.41
N ALA A 57 10.00 -11.43 11.54
CA ALA A 57 9.90 -12.88 11.73
C ALA A 57 10.44 -13.69 10.54
N ASN A 58 10.37 -13.12 9.32
CA ASN A 58 10.82 -13.80 8.10
C ASN A 58 12.14 -13.24 7.54
N ASN A 59 12.87 -12.43 8.31
CA ASN A 59 14.14 -11.80 7.90
C ASN A 59 14.04 -11.04 6.57
N LEU A 60 12.89 -10.37 6.33
CA LEU A 60 12.67 -9.58 5.13
C LEU A 60 13.17 -8.15 5.33
N PRO A 61 13.59 -7.46 4.26
CA PRO A 61 14.13 -6.11 4.36
C PRO A 61 13.09 -5.10 4.86
N TYR A 62 13.49 -4.29 5.84
CA TYR A 62 12.76 -3.10 6.30
C TYR A 62 13.74 -2.04 6.79
N VAL A 63 13.39 -0.77 6.62
CA VAL A 63 14.21 0.36 7.08
C VAL A 63 13.33 1.38 7.76
N LYS A 64 13.71 1.81 8.95
CA LYS A 64 13.08 2.94 9.64
C LYS A 64 13.50 4.24 8.95
N ARG A 65 12.52 5.01 8.44
CA ARG A 65 12.78 6.28 7.74
C ARG A 65 12.25 7.49 8.49
N GLY A 66 11.24 7.31 9.33
CA GLY A 66 10.48 8.42 9.86
C GLY A 66 9.63 9.10 8.76
N LYS A 67 8.74 9.98 9.20
CA LYS A 67 7.87 10.73 8.30
C LYS A 67 7.59 12.11 8.88
N THR A 68 7.90 13.13 8.12
CA THR A 68 7.56 14.51 8.43
C THR A 68 6.31 14.91 7.66
N ILE A 69 5.34 15.50 8.34
CA ILE A 69 4.12 16.03 7.73
C ILE A 69 4.16 17.56 7.89
N ILE A 70 4.11 18.26 6.76
CA ILE A 70 4.11 19.72 6.68
C ILE A 70 2.73 20.20 6.26
N SER A 71 2.33 21.37 6.75
CA SER A 71 1.02 21.97 6.43
C SER A 71 1.16 23.39 5.93
N ARG A 72 0.06 23.89 5.38
CA ARG A 72 -0.14 25.30 5.05
C ARG A 72 -0.90 26.05 6.14
N ASN A 73 -1.53 25.33 7.07
CA ASN A 73 -2.23 25.87 8.23
C ASN A 73 -2.02 24.98 9.46
N ASP A 74 -2.20 25.54 10.66
CA ASP A 74 -1.97 24.83 11.92
C ASP A 74 -3.13 23.92 12.34
N ASP A 75 -4.33 24.15 11.85
CA ASP A 75 -5.52 23.37 12.22
C ASP A 75 -5.43 21.94 11.71
N ASP A 76 -4.99 21.76 10.47
CA ASP A 76 -4.82 20.43 9.86
C ASP A 76 -3.78 19.60 10.61
N ILE A 77 -2.68 20.21 11.03
CA ILE A 77 -1.63 19.54 11.82
C ILE A 77 -2.19 19.11 13.19
N SER A 78 -2.96 19.98 13.83
CA SER A 78 -3.59 19.71 15.13
C SER A 78 -4.57 18.53 15.03
N LEU A 79 -5.36 18.46 13.96
CA LEU A 79 -6.25 17.32 13.69
C LEU A 79 -5.48 16.02 13.55
N LEU A 80 -4.41 16.02 12.75
CA LEU A 80 -3.59 14.82 12.56
C LEU A 80 -2.88 14.40 13.86
N TYR A 81 -2.41 15.35 14.66
CA TYR A 81 -1.83 15.05 15.97
C TYR A 81 -2.85 14.40 16.92
N HIS A 82 -4.09 14.90 16.92
CA HIS A 82 -5.16 14.27 17.69
C HIS A 82 -5.42 12.83 17.22
N ARG A 83 -5.52 12.60 15.90
CA ARG A 83 -5.67 11.25 15.34
C ARG A 83 -4.50 10.34 15.71
N ALA A 84 -3.27 10.86 15.72
CA ALA A 84 -2.11 10.09 16.14
C ALA A 84 -2.27 9.55 17.57
N LYS A 85 -2.78 10.38 18.50
CA LYS A 85 -3.07 9.95 19.88
C LYS A 85 -4.13 8.86 19.94
N VAL A 86 -5.22 8.99 19.18
CA VAL A 86 -6.30 7.99 19.12
C VAL A 86 -5.77 6.64 18.61
N TYR A 87 -4.90 6.65 17.63
CA TYR A 87 -4.29 5.43 17.06
C TYR A 87 -3.11 4.87 17.87
N GLY A 88 -2.64 5.58 18.91
CA GLY A 88 -1.41 5.24 19.60
C GLY A 88 -0.18 5.31 18.68
N ILE A 89 -0.19 6.23 17.71
CA ILE A 89 0.94 6.50 16.83
C ILE A 89 1.91 7.41 17.54
N LYS A 90 3.20 7.06 17.54
CA LYS A 90 4.27 7.90 18.07
C LYS A 90 4.49 9.08 17.14
N ALA A 91 3.96 10.23 17.52
CA ALA A 91 4.01 11.47 16.76
C ALA A 91 4.37 12.64 17.68
N GLU A 92 5.20 13.54 17.17
CA GLU A 92 5.70 14.72 17.88
C GLU A 92 5.40 15.97 17.06
N MET A 93 4.88 17.01 17.74
CA MET A 93 4.82 18.36 17.16
C MET A 93 6.23 18.94 17.21
N ILE A 94 6.75 19.33 16.06
CA ILE A 94 8.10 19.90 15.92
C ILE A 94 8.01 21.33 15.37
N ASP A 95 8.93 22.19 15.81
CA ASP A 95 9.09 23.55 15.29
C ASP A 95 9.97 23.58 14.04
N LYS A 96 10.15 24.78 13.46
CA LYS A 96 10.98 24.97 12.26
C LYS A 96 12.44 24.57 12.45
N LYS A 97 13.01 24.77 13.64
CA LYS A 97 14.40 24.42 13.92
C LYS A 97 14.54 22.88 13.96
N GLN A 98 13.66 22.22 14.67
CA GLN A 98 13.63 20.75 14.74
C GLN A 98 13.34 20.14 13.36
N LEU A 99 12.47 20.77 12.56
CA LEU A 99 12.22 20.36 11.17
C LEU A 99 13.51 20.44 10.35
N TYR A 100 14.25 21.55 10.44
CA TYR A 100 15.50 21.73 9.74
C TYR A 100 16.58 20.72 10.17
N ASP A 101 16.64 20.38 11.46
CA ASP A 101 17.56 19.37 11.98
C ASP A 101 17.25 17.96 11.44
N ILE A 102 15.97 17.64 11.22
CA ILE A 102 15.52 16.34 10.68
C ILE A 102 15.62 16.31 9.15
N GLU A 103 15.17 17.36 8.48
CA GLU A 103 15.04 17.47 7.02
C GLU A 103 15.59 18.84 6.55
N PRO A 104 16.91 18.99 6.39
CA PRO A 104 17.54 20.29 6.12
C PRO A 104 17.05 21.01 4.86
N CYS A 105 16.56 20.26 3.86
CA CYS A 105 16.04 20.83 2.62
C CYS A 105 14.51 21.05 2.66
N CYS A 106 13.85 20.79 3.79
CA CYS A 106 12.42 20.96 3.92
C CYS A 106 12.09 22.33 4.52
N HIS A 107 11.17 23.06 3.87
CA HIS A 107 10.65 24.31 4.37
C HIS A 107 9.14 24.23 4.56
N THR A 108 8.64 24.87 5.61
CA THR A 108 7.21 25.02 5.89
C THR A 108 6.84 26.48 6.07
N VAL A 109 5.61 26.81 5.70
CA VAL A 109 5.05 28.17 5.91
C VAL A 109 4.49 28.35 7.31
N THR A 110 4.10 27.25 7.97
CA THR A 110 3.61 27.24 9.35
C THR A 110 4.76 27.11 10.34
N ASP A 111 4.54 27.40 11.61
CA ASP A 111 5.54 27.26 12.67
C ASP A 111 5.63 25.84 13.21
N LYS A 112 4.69 24.97 12.84
CA LYS A 112 4.57 23.60 13.32
C LYS A 112 4.55 22.61 12.20
N SER A 113 5.16 21.47 12.44
CA SER A 113 5.09 20.27 11.60
C SER A 113 4.86 19.05 12.50
N LEU A 114 4.50 17.92 11.92
CA LEU A 114 4.28 16.70 12.67
C LEU A 114 5.32 15.65 12.24
N TYR A 115 6.07 15.13 13.21
CA TYR A 115 7.05 14.08 12.97
C TYR A 115 6.59 12.75 13.55
N LEU A 116 6.59 11.71 12.71
CA LEU A 116 6.31 10.33 13.06
C LEU A 116 7.60 9.53 12.99
N SER A 117 8.19 9.22 14.12
CA SER A 117 9.49 8.53 14.18
C SER A 117 9.41 7.06 13.76
N ASP A 118 8.28 6.38 13.96
CA ASP A 118 8.10 4.95 13.74
C ASP A 118 7.39 4.64 12.42
N VAL A 119 7.90 5.23 11.32
CA VAL A 119 7.46 4.90 9.97
C VAL A 119 8.57 4.14 9.24
N TYR A 120 8.18 3.03 8.63
CA TYR A 120 9.10 2.10 7.97
C TYR A 120 8.80 2.00 6.49
N VAL A 121 9.84 1.65 5.73
CA VAL A 121 9.77 1.29 4.32
C VAL A 121 10.24 -0.15 4.16
N ILE A 122 9.50 -0.91 3.36
CA ILE A 122 9.70 -2.33 3.11
C ILE A 122 9.93 -2.59 1.63
N ASP A 123 10.35 -3.81 1.28
CA ASP A 123 10.34 -4.29 -0.12
C ASP A 123 9.08 -5.12 -0.38
N PRO A 124 8.07 -4.56 -1.08
CA PRO A 124 6.82 -5.26 -1.34
C PRO A 124 6.98 -6.56 -2.12
N LEU A 125 7.96 -6.64 -3.03
CA LEU A 125 8.20 -7.84 -3.83
C LEU A 125 8.80 -8.96 -2.99
N SER A 126 9.71 -8.65 -2.07
CA SER A 126 10.27 -9.63 -1.14
C SER A 126 9.18 -10.23 -0.25
N ILE A 127 8.27 -9.39 0.28
CA ILE A 127 7.14 -9.84 1.09
C ILE A 127 6.19 -10.73 0.28
N LEU A 128 5.82 -10.29 -0.91
CA LEU A 128 4.91 -11.05 -1.77
C LEU A 128 5.50 -12.42 -2.15
N ASN A 129 6.81 -12.49 -2.42
CA ASN A 129 7.49 -13.75 -2.67
C ASN A 129 7.56 -14.64 -1.43
N SER A 130 7.76 -14.08 -0.24
CA SER A 130 7.72 -14.82 1.02
C SER A 130 6.34 -15.43 1.28
N ILE A 131 5.28 -14.64 1.12
CA ILE A 131 3.89 -15.11 1.24
C ILE A 131 3.60 -16.22 0.21
N ARG A 132 4.01 -16.02 -1.06
CA ARG A 132 3.87 -17.04 -2.11
C ARG A 132 4.57 -18.34 -1.73
N HIS A 133 5.80 -18.25 -1.25
CA HIS A 133 6.58 -19.41 -0.84
C HIS A 133 5.89 -20.17 0.30
N SER A 134 5.46 -19.46 1.34
CA SER A 134 4.70 -20.04 2.45
C SER A 134 3.40 -20.69 1.98
N PHE A 135 2.66 -20.05 1.08
CA PHE A 135 1.43 -20.59 0.50
C PHE A 135 1.69 -21.94 -0.20
N MET A 136 2.73 -22.00 -1.03
CA MET A 136 3.09 -23.23 -1.76
C MET A 136 3.60 -24.34 -0.81
N LEU A 137 4.37 -23.99 0.21
CA LEU A 137 4.81 -24.95 1.23
C LEU A 137 3.64 -25.58 2.02
N ASN A 138 2.54 -24.85 2.16
CA ASN A 138 1.32 -25.33 2.79
C ASN A 138 0.36 -26.02 1.80
N GLY A 139 0.85 -26.44 0.63
CA GLY A 139 0.08 -27.21 -0.35
C GLY A 139 -0.80 -26.37 -1.28
N GLY A 140 -0.66 -25.04 -1.28
CA GLY A 140 -1.33 -24.17 -2.24
C GLY A 140 -0.72 -24.26 -3.64
N GLU A 141 -1.54 -24.12 -4.67
CA GLU A 141 -1.12 -24.14 -6.07
C GLU A 141 -1.32 -22.77 -6.71
N ILE A 142 -0.46 -22.38 -7.66
CA ILE A 142 -0.59 -21.15 -8.45
C ILE A 142 -0.41 -21.47 -9.93
N HIS A 143 -1.42 -21.18 -10.72
CA HIS A 143 -1.36 -21.28 -12.18
C HIS A 143 -1.15 -19.90 -12.78
N PHE A 144 0.05 -19.65 -13.27
CA PHE A 144 0.43 -18.42 -13.98
C PHE A 144 0.04 -18.47 -15.46
N ASN A 145 0.02 -17.31 -16.14
CA ASN A 145 -0.40 -17.15 -17.54
C ASN A 145 -1.81 -17.70 -17.80
N ASN A 146 -2.67 -17.65 -16.79
CA ASN A 146 -4.01 -18.17 -16.86
C ASN A 146 -5.03 -17.05 -16.58
N LYS A 147 -5.44 -16.36 -17.64
CA LYS A 147 -6.50 -15.35 -17.54
C LYS A 147 -7.87 -16.05 -17.52
N VAL A 148 -8.68 -15.75 -16.51
CA VAL A 148 -10.09 -16.19 -16.48
C VAL A 148 -10.84 -15.46 -17.58
N ILE A 149 -11.52 -16.20 -18.44
CA ILE A 149 -12.25 -15.68 -19.61
C ILE A 149 -13.75 -15.93 -19.53
N SER A 150 -14.19 -16.95 -18.80
CA SER A 150 -15.61 -17.22 -18.55
C SER A 150 -15.83 -17.86 -17.19
N ALA A 151 -17.07 -17.76 -16.69
CA ALA A 151 -17.52 -18.41 -15.47
C ALA A 151 -18.95 -18.94 -15.67
N ASP A 152 -19.23 -20.11 -15.12
CA ASP A 152 -20.56 -20.70 -15.01
C ASP A 152 -20.88 -20.95 -13.53
N PRO A 153 -21.54 -20.00 -12.86
CA PRO A 153 -21.89 -20.13 -11.44
C PRO A 153 -22.84 -21.31 -11.16
N CYS A 154 -23.72 -21.65 -12.11
CA CYS A 154 -24.70 -22.75 -11.95
C CYS A 154 -23.99 -24.10 -11.82
N ASN A 155 -22.93 -24.32 -12.61
CA ASN A 155 -22.15 -25.54 -12.58
C ASN A 155 -20.89 -25.44 -11.71
N SER A 156 -20.66 -24.27 -11.06
CA SER A 156 -19.47 -23.97 -10.25
C SER A 156 -18.19 -24.21 -11.03
N THR A 157 -18.12 -23.67 -12.26
CA THR A 157 -16.94 -23.79 -13.12
C THR A 157 -16.48 -22.42 -13.61
N LEU A 158 -15.20 -22.30 -13.88
CA LEU A 158 -14.59 -21.17 -14.57
C LEU A 158 -13.60 -21.67 -15.63
N GLU A 159 -13.36 -20.88 -16.66
CA GLU A 159 -12.49 -21.25 -17.76
C GLU A 159 -11.41 -20.17 -17.98
N THR A 160 -10.25 -20.64 -18.35
CA THR A 160 -9.14 -19.84 -18.90
C THR A 160 -8.91 -20.27 -20.36
N GLU A 161 -7.95 -19.65 -21.05
CA GLU A 161 -7.57 -20.08 -22.40
C GLU A 161 -7.09 -21.53 -22.46
N PHE A 162 -6.58 -22.07 -21.35
CA PHE A 162 -5.91 -23.39 -21.32
C PHE A 162 -6.62 -24.44 -20.49
N HIS A 163 -7.43 -24.03 -19.51
CA HIS A 163 -7.99 -24.95 -18.50
C HIS A 163 -9.42 -24.59 -18.13
N LYS A 164 -10.17 -25.64 -17.76
CA LYS A 164 -11.47 -25.52 -17.07
C LYS A 164 -11.30 -25.98 -15.63
N TYR A 165 -11.77 -25.19 -14.69
CA TYR A 165 -11.70 -25.44 -13.25
C TYR A 165 -13.08 -25.60 -12.65
N LYS A 166 -13.22 -26.58 -11.74
CA LYS A 166 -14.39 -26.71 -10.89
C LYS A 166 -14.05 -26.26 -9.48
N TYR A 167 -14.92 -25.51 -8.83
CA TYR A 167 -14.69 -24.96 -7.50
C TYR A 167 -15.88 -25.18 -6.57
N SER A 168 -15.63 -25.23 -5.26
CA SER A 168 -16.67 -25.12 -4.23
C SER A 168 -16.90 -23.68 -3.83
N TYR A 169 -15.83 -22.89 -3.76
CA TYR A 169 -15.85 -21.45 -3.48
C TYR A 169 -14.89 -20.74 -4.42
N CYS A 170 -15.31 -19.59 -4.93
CA CYS A 170 -14.48 -18.71 -5.75
C CYS A 170 -14.34 -17.35 -5.04
N ILE A 171 -13.09 -16.90 -4.89
CA ILE A 171 -12.79 -15.58 -4.33
C ILE A 171 -12.22 -14.71 -5.44
N ASN A 172 -12.96 -13.64 -5.78
CA ASN A 172 -12.48 -12.65 -6.72
C ASN A 172 -11.48 -11.71 -6.03
N ALA A 173 -10.20 -11.91 -6.32
CA ALA A 173 -9.09 -11.08 -5.83
C ALA A 173 -8.34 -10.40 -7.00
N ALA A 174 -9.04 -10.11 -8.11
CA ALA A 174 -8.45 -9.66 -9.37
C ALA A 174 -7.98 -8.18 -9.38
N GLY A 175 -7.99 -7.48 -8.23
CA GLY A 175 -7.48 -6.12 -8.10
C GLY A 175 -8.18 -5.16 -9.06
N GLN A 176 -7.44 -4.48 -9.92
CA GLN A 176 -7.99 -3.53 -10.90
C GLN A 176 -8.90 -4.16 -11.97
N TYR A 177 -9.00 -5.48 -12.02
CA TYR A 177 -9.88 -6.24 -12.94
C TYR A 177 -11.03 -6.92 -12.19
N ALA A 178 -11.25 -6.54 -10.92
CA ALA A 178 -12.26 -7.20 -10.08
C ALA A 178 -13.69 -7.05 -10.62
N ASP A 179 -14.02 -5.90 -11.22
CA ASP A 179 -15.29 -5.67 -11.91
C ASP A 179 -15.46 -6.61 -13.11
N GLN A 180 -14.43 -6.71 -13.96
CA GLN A 180 -14.47 -7.57 -15.14
C GLN A 180 -14.69 -9.05 -14.75
N VAL A 181 -13.99 -9.51 -13.70
CA VAL A 181 -14.20 -10.87 -13.19
C VAL A 181 -15.58 -11.03 -12.57
N ALA A 182 -16.08 -10.05 -11.81
CA ALA A 182 -17.44 -10.09 -11.24
C ALA A 182 -18.51 -10.19 -12.33
N HIS A 183 -18.35 -9.44 -13.44
CA HIS A 183 -19.28 -9.47 -14.57
C HIS A 183 -19.33 -10.84 -15.25
N LEU A 184 -18.22 -11.62 -15.26
CA LEU A 184 -18.27 -13.02 -15.74
C LEU A 184 -19.18 -13.91 -14.88
N PHE A 185 -19.40 -13.55 -13.61
CA PHE A 185 -20.33 -14.21 -12.71
C PHE A 185 -21.73 -13.59 -12.72
N SER A 186 -22.00 -12.67 -13.66
CA SER A 186 -23.28 -11.93 -13.79
C SER A 186 -23.66 -11.13 -12.53
N VAL A 187 -22.66 -10.59 -11.82
CA VAL A 187 -22.84 -9.74 -10.63
C VAL A 187 -22.05 -8.45 -10.74
N GLY A 188 -22.51 -7.39 -10.04
CA GLY A 188 -21.78 -6.12 -9.91
C GLY A 188 -21.74 -5.28 -11.19
N HIS A 189 -22.68 -5.45 -12.11
CA HIS A 189 -22.73 -4.68 -13.37
C HIS A 189 -22.90 -3.17 -13.17
N GLU A 190 -23.37 -2.75 -11.98
CA GLU A 190 -23.51 -1.37 -11.57
C GLU A 190 -22.18 -0.74 -11.12
N TYR A 191 -21.11 -1.53 -10.98
CA TYR A 191 -19.79 -1.06 -10.56
C TYR A 191 -18.78 -1.17 -11.69
N THR A 192 -17.87 -0.21 -11.73
CA THR A 192 -16.71 -0.19 -12.64
C THR A 192 -15.46 0.26 -11.87
N MET A 193 -14.35 -0.42 -12.12
CA MET A 193 -13.05 -0.03 -11.57
C MET A 193 -12.40 1.01 -12.49
N ILE A 194 -12.09 2.18 -11.92
CA ILE A 194 -11.34 3.24 -12.62
C ILE A 194 -9.92 3.26 -12.04
N PRO A 195 -8.93 2.68 -12.74
CA PRO A 195 -7.56 2.65 -12.25
C PRO A 195 -6.90 4.02 -12.44
N PHE A 196 -6.22 4.51 -11.40
CA PHE A 196 -5.37 5.69 -11.49
C PHE A 196 -3.89 5.31 -11.46
N LYS A 197 -3.12 5.88 -12.38
CA LYS A 197 -1.68 5.69 -12.47
C LYS A 197 -0.96 6.75 -11.66
N GLY A 198 -0.20 6.32 -10.65
CA GLY A 198 0.75 7.17 -9.93
C GLY A 198 2.13 7.12 -10.57
N VAL A 199 2.60 8.24 -11.13
CA VAL A 199 3.96 8.36 -11.67
C VAL A 199 4.84 9.01 -10.62
N TYR A 200 6.00 8.39 -10.37
CA TYR A 200 7.04 8.94 -9.51
C TYR A 200 8.27 9.29 -10.35
N TYR A 201 8.91 10.39 -10.00
CA TYR A 201 10.21 10.78 -10.52
C TYR A 201 11.30 10.38 -9.54
N LYS A 202 12.28 9.64 -10.02
CA LYS A 202 13.48 9.31 -9.25
C LYS A 202 14.51 10.42 -9.38
N LEU A 203 15.01 10.93 -8.26
CA LEU A 203 16.14 11.86 -8.27
C LEU A 203 17.43 11.08 -8.55
N ILE A 204 18.17 11.51 -9.55
CA ILE A 204 19.43 10.87 -9.97
C ILE A 204 20.67 11.62 -9.47
N GLU A 205 20.55 12.95 -9.25
CA GLU A 205 21.63 13.78 -8.74
C GLU A 205 21.40 14.09 -7.26
N ARG A 206 22.44 13.84 -6.44
CA ARG A 206 22.48 14.11 -4.99
C ARG A 206 21.19 13.67 -4.21
N PRO A 207 20.72 12.45 -4.39
CA PRO A 207 19.48 11.99 -3.75
C PRO A 207 19.55 12.04 -2.21
N ASP A 208 20.75 11.92 -1.65
CA ASP A 208 20.98 11.94 -0.20
C ASP A 208 20.85 13.32 0.43
N MET A 209 20.99 14.38 -0.36
CA MET A 209 20.88 15.75 0.13
C MET A 209 19.44 16.29 0.12
N PHE A 210 18.51 15.62 -0.56
CA PHE A 210 17.16 16.15 -0.77
C PHE A 210 16.20 15.84 0.37
N CYS A 211 16.22 14.62 0.90
CA CYS A 211 15.46 14.25 2.09
C CYS A 211 16.14 13.09 2.84
N ASN A 212 16.01 13.07 4.16
CA ASN A 212 16.48 12.00 5.01
C ASN A 212 15.44 10.88 5.19
N GLY A 213 14.20 11.26 5.29
CA GLY A 213 13.05 10.37 5.50
C GLY A 213 11.97 10.54 4.44
N LEU A 214 10.73 10.65 4.91
CA LEU A 214 9.53 10.81 4.10
C LEU A 214 8.94 12.19 4.40
N ILE A 215 8.72 13.03 3.38
CA ILE A 215 8.12 14.36 3.56
C ILE A 215 6.79 14.41 2.83
N TYR A 216 5.73 14.60 3.57
CA TYR A 216 4.35 14.62 3.07
C TYR A 216 3.68 15.94 3.41
N PRO A 217 2.99 16.60 2.48
CA PRO A 217 2.04 17.63 2.85
C PRO A 217 0.83 17.00 3.53
N VAL A 218 0.12 17.78 4.33
CA VAL A 218 -1.22 17.40 4.74
C VAL A 218 -2.08 17.28 3.48
N PRO A 219 -2.72 16.13 3.24
CA PRO A 219 -3.56 15.95 2.07
C PRO A 219 -4.86 16.77 2.20
N ASP A 220 -5.42 17.19 1.08
CA ASP A 220 -6.81 17.60 1.05
C ASP A 220 -7.68 16.38 1.35
N LEU A 221 -8.33 16.39 2.51
CA LEU A 221 -9.13 15.24 2.99
C LEU A 221 -10.41 15.03 2.16
N ASN A 222 -10.77 15.97 1.28
CA ASN A 222 -11.89 15.83 0.35
C ASN A 222 -11.49 15.11 -0.94
N LEU A 223 -10.19 14.93 -1.18
CA LEU A 223 -9.68 14.21 -2.34
C LEU A 223 -9.30 12.77 -1.97
N PRO A 224 -9.53 11.80 -2.86
CA PRO A 224 -9.18 10.40 -2.60
C PRO A 224 -7.67 10.12 -2.71
N PHE A 225 -6.86 11.12 -3.02
CA PHE A 225 -5.43 11.01 -3.26
C PHE A 225 -4.61 11.75 -2.21
N LEU A 226 -3.47 11.18 -1.85
CA LEU A 226 -2.40 11.89 -1.16
C LEU A 226 -1.73 12.83 -2.16
N GLY A 227 -1.50 14.08 -1.77
CA GLY A 227 -0.79 15.05 -2.60
C GLY A 227 0.64 14.64 -2.93
N LEU A 228 1.28 15.41 -3.79
CA LEU A 228 2.70 15.21 -4.15
C LEU A 228 3.56 15.20 -2.89
N HIS A 229 4.38 14.19 -2.75
CA HIS A 229 5.27 14.02 -1.59
C HIS A 229 6.63 13.44 -2.00
N THR A 230 7.59 13.51 -1.10
CA THR A 230 8.88 12.86 -1.28
C THR A 230 8.95 11.57 -0.46
N LEU A 231 9.62 10.59 -0.99
CA LEU A 231 9.90 9.36 -0.27
C LEU A 231 11.33 8.88 -0.51
N LYS A 232 11.93 8.32 0.51
CA LYS A 232 13.20 7.59 0.41
C LYS A 232 12.91 6.10 0.45
N SER A 233 13.25 5.39 -0.63
CA SER A 233 13.00 3.96 -0.75
C SER A 233 13.84 3.14 0.23
N ILE A 234 13.58 1.85 0.28
CA ILE A 234 14.37 0.91 1.06
C ILE A 234 15.85 0.89 0.63
N ARG A 235 16.12 1.13 -0.65
CA ARG A 235 17.48 1.17 -1.23
C ARG A 235 18.18 2.53 -1.09
N GLY A 236 17.50 3.54 -0.51
CA GLY A 236 18.01 4.89 -0.38
C GLY A 236 17.72 5.82 -1.55
N ASP A 237 17.09 5.33 -2.61
CA ASP A 237 16.66 6.19 -3.73
C ASP A 237 15.58 7.16 -3.27
N THR A 238 15.70 8.42 -3.71
CA THR A 238 14.68 9.45 -3.44
C THR A 238 13.73 9.58 -4.63
N PHE A 239 12.43 9.61 -4.34
CA PHE A 239 11.37 9.77 -5.33
C PHE A 239 10.47 10.94 -4.95
N ILE A 240 9.92 11.60 -5.96
CA ILE A 240 8.89 12.64 -5.85
C ILE A 240 7.66 12.19 -6.62
N GLY A 241 6.51 12.22 -6.00
CA GLY A 241 5.23 11.81 -6.59
C GLY A 241 4.21 11.47 -5.50
N PRO A 242 3.15 10.74 -5.88
CA PRO A 242 2.75 10.40 -7.24
C PRO A 242 1.95 11.48 -7.93
N THR A 243 1.79 11.34 -9.25
CA THR A 243 0.67 11.92 -9.98
C THR A 243 -0.58 11.06 -9.79
N ALA A 244 -1.76 11.57 -10.17
CA ALA A 244 -3.00 10.79 -10.25
C ALA A 244 -3.57 10.96 -11.67
N LEU A 245 -3.13 10.08 -12.57
CA LEU A 245 -3.58 10.07 -13.97
C LEU A 245 -4.56 8.91 -14.16
N PRO A 246 -5.76 9.13 -14.74
CA PRO A 246 -6.71 8.08 -15.08
C PRO A 246 -6.19 7.20 -16.22
#